data_c7cfcc3f505536fde7586c108f14f426
#
_entry.id   c7cfcc3f505536fde7586c108f14f426
#
_cell.length_a   1.000
_cell.length_b   1.000
_cell.length_c   1.000
_cell.angle_alpha   90.00
_cell.angle_beta   90.00
_cell.angle_gamma   90.00
#
_symmetry.space_group_name_H-M   'P 1'
#
loop_
_entity.id
_entity.type
_entity.pdbx_description
1 polymer ?
#
loop_
_entity_poly.entity_id
_entity_poly.type
_entity_poly.pdbx_seq_one_letter_code
_entity_poly.pdbx_strand_id
1 'polypeptide(L)'
;MLNHIPHLLTPELVKALCEMGHSDTIVLADANFPGAMIARAQGALLLRADGHGVPELLDAILELMPLDTYVDQPVRMMEKMPCDRELEIPVLETYKRIVAHYDPRGAAAIGAYERFAFYEEAKKAFCIVQTGETAVYANLILQKGVIQADPGLKARYLQY
;
A
#
# COMPACT_ATOMS: atom_id res chain seq x y z
N MET A 1 -4.18 -17.13 -14.92
CA MET A 1 -3.65 -15.74 -14.92
C MET A 1 -4.57 -14.90 -15.78
N LEU A 2 -4.72 -13.64 -15.44
CA LEU A 2 -5.51 -12.65 -16.20
C LEU A 2 -4.54 -11.70 -16.92
N ASN A 3 -4.94 -11.23 -18.11
CA ASN A 3 -4.19 -10.20 -18.82
C ASN A 3 -4.23 -8.90 -18.00
N HIS A 4 -3.16 -8.12 -18.05
CA HIS A 4 -3.04 -6.81 -17.37
C HIS A 4 -3.10 -6.85 -15.84
N ILE A 5 -2.94 -8.01 -15.21
CA ILE A 5 -2.75 -8.12 -13.77
C ILE A 5 -1.30 -8.52 -13.50
N PRO A 6 -0.55 -7.75 -12.69
CA PRO A 6 0.81 -8.12 -12.31
C PRO A 6 0.89 -9.54 -11.71
N HIS A 7 1.81 -10.34 -12.21
CA HIS A 7 1.90 -11.78 -11.90
C HIS A 7 2.20 -12.08 -10.42
N LEU A 8 2.79 -11.13 -9.71
CA LEU A 8 3.12 -11.29 -8.29
C LEU A 8 1.91 -11.07 -7.36
N LEU A 9 0.81 -10.48 -7.87
CA LEU A 9 -0.41 -10.32 -7.09
C LEU A 9 -1.16 -11.65 -7.02
N THR A 10 -1.29 -12.20 -5.82
CA THR A 10 -2.07 -13.43 -5.62
C THR A 10 -3.56 -13.18 -5.84
N PRO A 11 -4.37 -14.21 -6.16
CA PRO A 11 -5.82 -14.06 -6.30
C PRO A 11 -6.47 -13.43 -5.07
N GLU A 12 -5.98 -13.75 -3.86
CA GLU A 12 -6.47 -13.21 -2.60
C GLU A 12 -6.17 -11.72 -2.49
N LEU A 13 -4.99 -11.28 -2.93
CA LEU A 13 -4.62 -9.85 -2.92
C LEU A 13 -5.44 -9.07 -3.94
N VAL A 14 -5.61 -9.60 -5.15
CA VAL A 14 -6.49 -8.98 -6.17
C VAL A 14 -7.92 -8.88 -5.66
N LYS A 15 -8.44 -9.93 -5.02
CA LYS A 15 -9.76 -9.92 -4.38
C LYS A 15 -9.85 -8.81 -3.33
N ALA A 16 -8.87 -8.71 -2.43
CA ALA A 16 -8.84 -7.66 -1.41
C ALA A 16 -8.88 -6.26 -2.04
N LEU A 17 -8.06 -6.00 -3.07
CA LEU A 17 -8.06 -4.71 -3.78
C LEU A 17 -9.41 -4.39 -4.44
N CYS A 18 -10.12 -5.43 -4.94
CA CYS A 18 -11.46 -5.26 -5.52
C CYS A 18 -12.54 -4.98 -4.45
N GLU A 19 -12.42 -5.60 -3.28
CA GLU A 19 -13.37 -5.45 -2.17
C GLU A 19 -13.19 -4.14 -1.40
N MET A 20 -11.98 -3.57 -1.39
CA MET A 20 -11.70 -2.28 -0.76
C MET A 20 -12.53 -1.18 -1.41
N GLY A 21 -13.17 -0.35 -0.59
CA GLY A 21 -13.88 0.86 -1.00
C GLY A 21 -13.00 2.11 -0.96
N HIS A 22 -13.61 3.27 -1.25
CA HIS A 22 -12.95 4.57 -1.06
C HIS A 22 -12.57 4.78 0.41
N SER A 23 -11.39 5.30 0.64
CA SER A 23 -10.75 5.53 1.95
C SER A 23 -10.33 4.28 2.72
N ASP A 24 -10.64 3.06 2.26
CA ASP A 24 -10.04 1.87 2.84
C ASP A 24 -8.52 1.89 2.68
N THR A 25 -7.82 1.30 3.65
CA THR A 25 -6.37 1.27 3.66
C THR A 25 -5.81 -0.14 3.55
N ILE A 26 -4.65 -0.26 2.90
CA ILE A 26 -3.84 -1.47 2.85
C ILE A 26 -2.45 -1.18 3.42
N VAL A 27 -1.95 -2.10 4.23
CA VAL A 27 -0.61 -2.04 4.81
C VAL A 27 0.33 -2.96 4.04
N LEU A 28 1.47 -2.45 3.58
CA LEU A 28 2.60 -3.25 3.13
C LEU A 28 3.62 -3.27 4.27
N ALA A 29 3.82 -4.44 4.86
CA ALA A 29 4.56 -4.61 6.08
C ALA A 29 5.89 -5.33 5.86
N ASP A 30 6.97 -4.84 6.49
CA ASP A 30 8.27 -5.52 6.51
C ASP A 30 8.20 -6.87 7.25
N ALA A 31 9.22 -7.72 7.10
CA ALA A 31 9.24 -9.07 7.64
C ALA A 31 9.16 -9.14 9.18
N ASN A 32 9.53 -8.05 9.87
CA ASN A 32 9.52 -7.96 11.34
C ASN A 32 8.24 -7.35 11.90
N PHE A 33 7.37 -6.83 11.03
CA PHE A 33 6.12 -6.21 11.46
C PHE A 33 5.20 -7.24 12.13
N PRO A 34 4.54 -6.90 13.27
CA PRO A 34 3.67 -7.81 13.99
C PRO A 34 2.28 -7.97 13.30
N GLY A 35 2.28 -8.21 11.98
CA GLY A 35 1.09 -8.17 11.13
C GLY A 35 -0.03 -9.10 11.61
N ALA A 36 0.31 -10.31 12.04
CA ALA A 36 -0.69 -11.26 12.51
C ALA A 36 -1.39 -10.82 13.81
N MET A 37 -0.68 -10.17 14.73
CA MET A 37 -1.26 -9.64 15.96
C MET A 37 -2.14 -8.42 15.66
N ILE A 38 -1.64 -7.51 14.83
CA ILE A 38 -2.35 -6.28 14.47
C ILE A 38 -3.62 -6.60 13.67
N ALA A 39 -3.54 -7.50 12.70
CA ALA A 39 -4.70 -7.92 11.92
C ALA A 39 -5.83 -8.51 12.81
N ARG A 40 -5.47 -9.32 13.81
CA ARG A 40 -6.45 -9.92 14.73
C ARG A 40 -7.14 -8.89 15.62
N ALA A 41 -6.53 -7.73 15.86
CA ALA A 41 -7.05 -6.74 16.81
C ALA A 41 -8.42 -6.16 16.37
N GLN A 42 -8.62 -5.95 15.08
CA GLN A 42 -9.87 -5.40 14.53
C GLN A 42 -10.40 -6.17 13.30
N GLY A 43 -9.85 -7.36 13.02
CA GLY A 43 -10.34 -8.24 11.96
C GLY A 43 -9.85 -7.88 10.55
N ALA A 44 -8.72 -7.17 10.42
CA ALA A 44 -8.10 -6.94 9.13
C ALA A 44 -7.71 -8.27 8.45
N LEU A 45 -7.83 -8.31 7.13
CA LEU A 45 -7.35 -9.44 6.35
C LEU A 45 -5.81 -9.49 6.38
N LEU A 46 -5.23 -10.63 6.75
CA LEU A 46 -3.79 -10.84 6.67
C LEU A 46 -3.46 -11.69 5.45
N LEU A 47 -2.65 -11.14 4.55
CA LEU A 47 -2.10 -11.84 3.40
C LEU A 47 -0.58 -12.01 3.55
N ARG A 48 -0.03 -13.12 3.02
CA ARG A 48 1.40 -13.40 3.06
C ARG A 48 2.01 -13.25 1.67
N ALA A 49 3.15 -12.55 1.62
CA ALA A 49 3.95 -12.34 0.41
C ALA A 49 5.45 -12.44 0.74
N ASP A 50 5.83 -13.45 1.53
CA ASP A 50 7.18 -13.61 2.09
C ASP A 50 8.29 -13.70 1.05
N GLY A 51 7.97 -14.09 -0.18
CA GLY A 51 8.94 -14.19 -1.29
C GLY A 51 9.18 -12.85 -2.01
N HIS A 52 8.50 -11.78 -1.60
CA HIS A 52 8.50 -10.49 -2.28
C HIS A 52 8.88 -9.36 -1.35
N GLY A 53 9.63 -8.37 -1.87
CA GLY A 53 9.90 -7.11 -1.19
C GLY A 53 8.73 -6.13 -1.32
N VAL A 54 8.72 -5.10 -0.49
CA VAL A 54 7.70 -4.05 -0.56
C VAL A 54 7.75 -3.27 -1.88
N PRO A 55 8.92 -2.93 -2.49
CA PRO A 55 8.94 -2.14 -3.72
C PRO A 55 8.15 -2.75 -4.87
N GLU A 56 8.34 -4.04 -5.14
CA GLU A 56 7.65 -4.71 -6.26
C GLU A 56 6.15 -4.87 -6.02
N LEU A 57 5.73 -5.08 -4.77
CA LEU A 57 4.32 -5.14 -4.40
C LEU A 57 3.66 -3.76 -4.44
N LEU A 58 4.38 -2.71 -4.01
CA LEU A 58 3.92 -1.33 -4.09
C LEU A 58 3.65 -0.92 -5.54
N ASP A 59 4.60 -1.20 -6.43
CA ASP A 59 4.47 -0.93 -7.86
C ASP A 59 3.26 -1.64 -8.46
N ALA A 60 3.16 -2.95 -8.23
CA ALA A 60 2.05 -3.76 -8.75
C ALA A 60 0.67 -3.37 -8.21
N ILE A 61 0.59 -2.95 -6.95
CA ILE A 61 -0.67 -2.49 -6.35
C ILE A 61 -1.07 -1.14 -6.93
N LEU A 62 -0.14 -0.19 -7.07
CA LEU A 62 -0.44 1.13 -7.59
C LEU A 62 -0.76 1.12 -9.09
N GLU A 63 -0.32 0.11 -9.84
CA GLU A 63 -0.78 -0.09 -11.22
C GLU A 63 -2.29 -0.33 -11.30
N LEU A 64 -2.89 -0.94 -10.27
CA LEU A 64 -4.31 -1.31 -10.24
C LEU A 64 -5.17 -0.40 -9.36
N MET A 65 -4.59 0.17 -8.30
CA MET A 65 -5.30 0.89 -7.25
C MET A 65 -4.90 2.37 -7.23
N PRO A 66 -5.83 3.30 -7.52
CA PRO A 66 -5.53 4.73 -7.39
C PRO A 66 -5.35 5.12 -5.92
N LEU A 67 -4.45 6.05 -5.65
CA LEU A 67 -4.34 6.71 -4.35
C LEU A 67 -5.45 7.74 -4.18
N ASP A 68 -5.86 7.95 -2.93
CA ASP A 68 -6.92 8.90 -2.60
C ASP A 68 -6.46 10.34 -2.87
N THR A 69 -7.25 11.07 -3.67
CA THR A 69 -7.00 12.46 -4.00
C THR A 69 -7.75 13.45 -3.09
N TYR A 70 -8.63 12.97 -2.21
CA TYR A 70 -9.36 13.79 -1.25
C TYR A 70 -8.58 14.05 0.03
N VAL A 71 -7.44 13.37 0.22
CA VAL A 71 -6.51 13.59 1.33
C VAL A 71 -5.14 14.02 0.78
N ASP A 72 -4.44 14.88 1.52
CA ASP A 72 -3.14 15.40 1.08
C ASP A 72 -2.09 14.29 0.98
N GLN A 73 -2.10 13.34 1.91
CA GLN A 73 -1.07 12.31 2.05
C GLN A 73 -1.69 10.92 2.15
N PRO A 74 -2.13 10.31 1.03
CA PRO A 74 -2.71 8.97 1.01
C PRO A 74 -1.69 7.85 1.23
N VAL A 75 -0.41 8.17 1.22
CA VAL A 75 0.68 7.24 1.56
C VAL A 75 1.26 7.65 2.90
N ARG A 76 1.35 6.71 3.83
CA ARG A 76 1.96 6.94 5.15
C ARG A 76 3.09 5.95 5.39
N MET A 77 4.26 6.48 5.67
CA MET A 77 5.44 5.70 6.04
C MET A 77 5.57 5.64 7.57
N MET A 78 6.29 4.65 8.07
CA MET A 78 6.64 4.59 9.49
C MET A 78 7.86 5.46 9.76
N GLU A 79 7.79 6.34 10.75
CA GLU A 79 8.94 7.12 11.21
C GLU A 79 9.94 6.25 11.98
N LYS A 80 11.22 6.58 11.81
CA LYS A 80 12.29 6.01 12.63
C LYS A 80 12.17 6.48 14.08
N MET A 81 12.47 5.62 15.01
CA MET A 81 12.62 6.02 16.41
C MET A 81 13.81 6.97 16.60
N PRO A 82 13.82 7.81 17.64
CA PRO A 82 14.91 8.75 17.89
C PRO A 82 16.30 8.09 18.01
N CYS A 83 16.37 6.84 18.53
CA CYS A 83 17.61 6.08 18.62
C CYS A 83 18.16 5.64 17.25
N ASP A 84 17.31 5.54 16.23
CA ASP A 84 17.66 5.08 14.88
C ASP A 84 17.65 6.24 13.86
N ARG A 85 17.70 7.49 14.33
CA ARG A 85 17.61 8.68 13.46
C ARG A 85 18.63 8.65 12.35
N GLU A 86 19.85 8.23 12.64
CA GLU A 86 20.98 8.20 11.68
C GLU A 86 20.99 6.95 10.79
N LEU A 87 20.06 6.00 11.02
CA LEU A 87 19.98 4.79 10.21
C LEU A 87 19.55 5.14 8.78
N GLU A 88 20.38 4.81 7.81
CA GLU A 88 20.01 4.91 6.41
C GLU A 88 19.15 3.71 5.98
N ILE A 89 18.05 3.98 5.29
CA ILE A 89 17.12 2.98 4.80
C ILE A 89 16.85 3.26 3.33
N PRO A 90 17.73 2.81 2.43
CA PRO A 90 17.67 3.19 1.01
C PRO A 90 16.37 2.81 0.30
N VAL A 91 15.69 1.75 0.75
CA VAL A 91 14.42 1.30 0.15
C VAL A 91 13.33 2.37 0.25
N LEU A 92 13.36 3.25 1.26
CA LEU A 92 12.38 4.33 1.41
C LEU A 92 12.44 5.33 0.25
N GLU A 93 13.62 5.58 -0.31
CA GLU A 93 13.76 6.42 -1.50
C GLU A 93 13.19 5.72 -2.75
N THR A 94 13.26 4.40 -2.80
CA THR A 94 12.61 3.62 -3.86
C THR A 94 11.08 3.74 -3.78
N TYR A 95 10.50 3.70 -2.58
CA TYR A 95 9.05 3.92 -2.40
C TYR A 95 8.61 5.30 -2.90
N LYS A 96 9.37 6.35 -2.58
CA LYS A 96 9.08 7.72 -3.05
C LYS A 96 9.08 7.81 -4.57
N ARG A 97 10.03 7.14 -5.24
CA ARG A 97 10.09 7.11 -6.71
C ARG A 97 8.90 6.36 -7.32
N ILE A 98 8.52 5.23 -6.72
CA ILE A 98 7.36 4.47 -7.18
C ILE A 98 6.08 5.30 -7.01
N VAL A 99 5.85 5.89 -5.84
CA VAL A 99 4.68 6.75 -5.61
C VAL A 99 4.64 7.91 -6.59
N ALA A 100 5.77 8.57 -6.84
CA ALA A 100 5.85 9.67 -7.81
C ALA A 100 5.58 9.26 -9.27
N HIS A 101 5.71 7.98 -9.60
CA HIS A 101 5.33 7.45 -10.91
C HIS A 101 3.81 7.39 -11.09
N TYR A 102 3.07 7.04 -10.03
CA TYR A 102 1.62 6.82 -10.08
C TYR A 102 0.80 8.04 -9.60
N ASP A 103 1.38 8.91 -8.78
CA ASP A 103 0.70 10.07 -8.23
C ASP A 103 1.44 11.37 -8.60
N PRO A 104 0.80 12.29 -9.33
CA PRO A 104 1.45 13.52 -9.79
C PRO A 104 1.88 14.45 -8.65
N ARG A 105 1.36 14.25 -7.42
CA ARG A 105 1.82 14.99 -6.22
C ARG A 105 3.23 14.54 -5.78
N GLY A 106 3.67 13.36 -6.21
CA GLY A 106 4.99 12.83 -5.88
C GLY A 106 5.23 12.73 -4.38
N ALA A 107 6.32 13.33 -3.92
CA ALA A 107 6.68 13.33 -2.50
C ALA A 107 5.63 14.02 -1.60
N ALA A 108 4.82 14.94 -2.11
CA ALA A 108 3.77 15.61 -1.35
C ALA A 108 2.61 14.66 -0.99
N ALA A 109 2.43 13.56 -1.74
CA ALA A 109 1.45 12.52 -1.43
C ALA A 109 1.87 11.62 -0.25
N ILE A 110 3.10 11.78 0.25
CA ILE A 110 3.69 10.91 1.28
C ILE A 110 3.81 11.67 2.59
N GLY A 111 3.22 11.10 3.62
CA GLY A 111 3.42 11.51 5.00
C GLY A 111 4.02 10.39 5.85
N ALA A 112 4.09 10.61 7.14
CA ALA A 112 4.57 9.61 8.07
C ALA A 112 3.73 9.57 9.34
N TYR A 113 3.75 8.42 10.01
CA TYR A 113 3.24 8.25 11.36
C TYR A 113 4.39 7.84 12.27
N GLU A 114 4.41 8.39 13.47
CA GLU A 114 5.22 7.84 14.57
C GLU A 114 4.89 6.33 14.71
N ARG A 115 5.88 5.53 15.13
CA ARG A 115 5.78 4.07 15.13
C ARG A 115 4.52 3.51 15.79
N PHE A 116 4.16 4.01 16.96
CA PHE A 116 2.98 3.51 17.69
C PHE A 116 1.67 4.00 17.04
N ALA A 117 1.64 5.24 16.53
CA ALA A 117 0.53 5.74 15.74
C ALA A 117 0.35 4.91 14.46
N PHE A 118 1.45 4.49 13.82
CA PHE A 118 1.39 3.60 12.66
C PHE A 118 0.71 2.26 13.01
N TYR A 119 1.05 1.66 14.16
CA TYR A 119 0.39 0.43 14.59
C TYR A 119 -1.11 0.61 14.85
N GLU A 120 -1.51 1.74 15.46
CA GLU A 120 -2.93 2.03 15.69
C GLU A 120 -3.71 2.23 14.37
N GLU A 121 -3.12 2.89 13.40
CA GLU A 121 -3.71 3.02 12.06
C GLU A 121 -3.74 1.68 11.30
N ALA A 122 -2.68 0.89 11.40
CA ALA A 122 -2.62 -0.43 10.77
C ALA A 122 -3.69 -1.40 11.30
N LYS A 123 -4.15 -1.28 12.55
CA LYS A 123 -5.26 -2.07 13.09
C LYS A 123 -6.58 -1.81 12.35
N LYS A 124 -6.76 -0.60 11.81
CA LYS A 124 -7.98 -0.17 11.10
C LYS A 124 -7.96 -0.56 9.63
N ALA A 125 -6.83 -1.06 9.12
CA ALA A 125 -6.66 -1.37 7.71
C ALA A 125 -7.61 -2.50 7.28
N PHE A 126 -8.07 -2.43 6.04
CA PHE A 126 -8.82 -3.51 5.39
C PHE A 126 -7.96 -4.77 5.25
N CYS A 127 -6.70 -4.57 4.84
CA CYS A 127 -5.76 -5.66 4.58
C CYS A 127 -4.35 -5.30 5.05
N ILE A 128 -3.64 -6.29 5.59
CA ILE A 128 -2.19 -6.23 5.88
C ILE A 128 -1.50 -7.27 5.02
N VAL A 129 -0.57 -6.85 4.18
CA VAL A 129 0.30 -7.74 3.40
C VAL A 129 1.64 -7.84 4.11
N GLN A 130 1.90 -9.00 4.71
CA GLN A 130 3.18 -9.31 5.33
C GLN A 130 4.16 -9.74 4.25
N THR A 131 5.20 -8.97 4.01
CA THR A 131 6.19 -9.20 2.96
C THR A 131 7.48 -9.81 3.47
N GLY A 132 8.41 -10.14 2.56
CA GLY A 132 9.78 -10.54 2.85
C GLY A 132 10.76 -9.37 2.93
N GLU A 133 10.30 -8.12 2.98
CA GLU A 133 11.18 -6.96 3.13
C GLU A 133 11.94 -7.01 4.46
N THR A 134 13.27 -6.98 4.37
CA THR A 134 14.14 -7.10 5.54
C THR A 134 14.57 -5.77 6.15
N ALA A 135 14.39 -4.67 5.40
CA ALA A 135 14.69 -3.35 5.91
C ALA A 135 13.71 -2.97 7.04
N VAL A 136 14.25 -2.50 8.15
CA VAL A 136 13.44 -2.02 9.29
C VAL A 136 12.75 -0.70 8.95
N TYR A 137 11.62 -0.41 9.58
CA TYR A 137 10.76 0.76 9.29
C TYR A 137 10.25 0.83 7.85
N ALA A 138 10.40 -0.23 7.07
CA ALA A 138 10.03 -0.28 5.66
C ALA A 138 8.53 -0.57 5.45
N ASN A 139 7.70 0.00 6.30
CA ASN A 139 6.25 -0.20 6.33
C ASN A 139 5.53 0.98 5.68
N LEU A 140 4.49 0.67 4.91
CA LEU A 140 3.62 1.64 4.24
C LEU A 140 2.15 1.38 4.54
N ILE A 141 1.36 2.45 4.69
CA ILE A 141 -0.10 2.42 4.58
C ILE A 141 -0.48 3.18 3.33
N LEU A 142 -1.31 2.57 2.47
CA LEU A 142 -1.85 3.19 1.27
C LEU A 142 -3.35 3.36 1.43
N GLN A 143 -3.88 4.55 1.16
CA GLN A 143 -5.31 4.84 1.18
C GLN A 143 -5.87 4.81 -0.24
N LYS A 144 -6.87 3.96 -0.46
CA LYS A 144 -7.51 3.77 -1.76
C LYS A 144 -8.38 4.96 -2.13
N GLY A 145 -8.17 5.47 -3.33
CA GLY A 145 -8.98 6.51 -3.94
C GLY A 145 -10.15 5.98 -4.78
N VAL A 146 -10.72 6.86 -5.58
CA VAL A 146 -11.82 6.55 -6.49
C VAL A 146 -11.34 6.52 -7.93
N ILE A 147 -11.85 5.58 -8.71
CA ILE A 147 -11.69 5.57 -10.16
C ILE A 147 -12.82 6.43 -10.72
N GLN A 148 -12.48 7.57 -11.29
CA GLN A 148 -13.46 8.38 -12.01
C GLN A 148 -13.82 7.70 -13.32
N ALA A 149 -15.11 7.76 -13.70
CA ALA A 149 -15.58 7.18 -14.94
C ALA A 149 -14.84 7.80 -16.15
N ASP A 150 -14.08 6.99 -16.85
CA ASP A 150 -13.49 7.37 -18.12
C ASP A 150 -14.60 7.38 -19.20
N PRO A 151 -14.90 8.54 -19.80
CA PRO A 151 -15.87 8.61 -20.90
C PRO A 151 -15.50 7.69 -22.09
N GLY A 152 -14.21 7.47 -22.33
CA GLY A 152 -13.72 6.56 -23.35
C GLY A 152 -14.00 5.09 -23.05
N LEU A 153 -14.01 4.72 -21.76
CA LEU A 153 -14.35 3.36 -21.34
C LEU A 153 -15.84 3.06 -21.59
N LYS A 154 -16.74 4.02 -21.29
CA LYS A 154 -18.17 3.90 -21.60
C LYS A 154 -18.40 3.71 -23.09
N ALA A 155 -17.73 4.49 -23.95
CA ALA A 155 -17.84 4.35 -25.40
C ALA A 155 -17.41 2.98 -25.90
N ARG A 156 -16.38 2.38 -25.28
CA ARG A 156 -15.87 1.05 -25.64
C ARG A 156 -16.84 -0.09 -25.29
N TYR A 157 -17.57 0.00 -24.16
CA TYR A 157 -18.49 -1.05 -23.70
C TYR A 157 -19.94 -0.88 -24.20
N LEU A 158 -20.33 0.32 -24.64
CA LEU A 158 -21.68 0.59 -25.15
C LEU A 158 -21.81 0.45 -26.69
N GLN A 159 -20.78 -0.05 -27.36
CA GLN A 159 -20.82 -0.34 -28.81
C GLN A 159 -21.32 -1.75 -29.12
N TYR A 160 -21.87 -2.49 -28.15
CA TYR A 160 -22.46 -3.82 -28.34
C TYR A 160 -23.94 -3.81 -28.05
#